data_0a5865aa4a48a301b87e249197ce1e02
#
_entry.id   0a5865aa4a48a301b87e249197ce1e02
#
_cell.length_a   1.000
_cell.length_b   1.000
_cell.length_c   1.000
_cell.angle_alpha   90.00
_cell.angle_beta   90.00
_cell.angle_gamma   90.00
#
_symmetry.space_group_name_H-M   'P 1'
#
loop_
_entity.id
_entity.type
_entity.pdbx_description
1 polymer ?
#
loop_
_entity_poly.entity_id
_entity_poly.type
_entity_poly.pdbx_seq_one_letter_code
_entity_poly.pdbx_strand_id
1 'polypeptide(L)' 'TPELSIRLPLQLILTGDQNFEAVIEATDTLTGPWTEWRTIVIGENGTTEVDLDEGAEQRFYRVRN' A
#
# COMPACT_ATOMS: atom_id res chain seq x y z
N THR A 1 1.12 -10.33 -9.55
CA THR A 1 0.61 -9.79 -8.28
C THR A 1 1.50 -8.64 -7.80
N PRO A 2 0.95 -7.47 -7.51
CA PRO A 2 1.75 -6.36 -7.02
C PRO A 2 2.39 -6.68 -5.67
N GLU A 3 3.55 -6.12 -5.44
CA GLU A 3 4.24 -6.24 -4.16
C GLU A 3 4.17 -4.91 -3.42
N LEU A 4 4.00 -5.00 -2.11
CA LEU A 4 3.91 -3.85 -1.24
C LEU A 4 5.00 -3.92 -0.18
N SER A 5 5.74 -2.84 -0.02
CA SER A 5 6.76 -2.73 1.01
C SER A 5 6.67 -1.40 1.72
N ILE A 6 7.31 -1.31 2.87
CA ILE A 6 7.37 -0.08 3.64
C ILE A 6 8.82 0.35 3.71
N ARG A 7 9.07 1.65 3.45
CA ARG A 7 10.41 2.23 3.51
C ARG A 7 10.39 3.42 4.48
N LEU A 8 11.49 3.61 5.16
CA LEU A 8 11.67 4.79 6.00
C LEU A 8 12.20 5.97 5.17
N PRO A 9 11.72 7.20 5.45
CA PRO A 9 10.67 7.53 6.40
C PRO A 9 9.30 7.19 5.80
N LEU A 10 8.47 6.57 6.53
CA LEU A 10 7.05 6.26 6.32
C LEU A 10 6.50 6.38 4.88
N GLN A 11 6.99 5.49 4.00
CA GLN A 11 6.48 5.40 2.63
C GLN A 11 6.09 3.97 2.31
N LEU A 12 4.97 3.80 1.60
CA LEU A 12 4.61 2.53 0.99
C LEU A 12 5.16 2.51 -0.43
N ILE A 13 5.79 1.41 -0.79
CA ILE A 13 6.30 1.20 -2.15
C ILE A 13 5.46 0.11 -2.80
N LEU A 14 4.77 0.46 -3.85
CA LEU A 14 3.94 -0.49 -4.60
C LEU A 14 4.62 -0.81 -5.91
N THR A 15 4.91 -2.09 -6.14
CA THR A 15 5.62 -2.56 -7.32
C THR A 15 4.77 -3.60 -8.02
N GLY A 16 4.71 -3.51 -9.35
CA GLY A 16 3.95 -4.46 -10.15
C GLY A 16 3.84 -4.02 -11.60
N ASP A 17 2.84 -4.51 -12.31
CA ASP A 17 2.63 -4.15 -13.70
C ASP A 17 2.21 -2.69 -13.83
N GLN A 18 2.77 -1.99 -14.83
CA GLN A 18 2.40 -0.60 -15.07
C GLN A 18 0.90 -0.51 -15.36
N ASN A 19 0.30 0.60 -14.93
CA ASN A 19 -1.12 0.89 -15.12
C ASN A 19 -2.07 -0.06 -14.38
N PHE A 20 -1.52 -0.95 -13.52
CA PHE A 20 -2.35 -1.81 -12.69
C PHE A 20 -2.97 -0.97 -11.56
N GLU A 21 -4.29 -1.09 -11.40
CA GLU A 21 -5.01 -0.40 -10.34
C GLU A 21 -5.06 -1.32 -9.12
N ALA A 22 -4.42 -0.90 -8.04
CA ALA A 22 -4.34 -1.68 -6.82
C ALA A 22 -5.12 -0.99 -5.70
N VAL A 23 -5.93 -1.77 -5.00
CA VAL A 23 -6.66 -1.28 -3.82
C VAL A 23 -5.86 -1.66 -2.59
N ILE A 24 -5.44 -0.65 -1.83
CA ILE A 24 -4.68 -0.85 -0.59
C ILE A 24 -5.65 -0.88 0.57
N GLU A 25 -5.57 -1.94 1.37
CA GLU A 25 -6.37 -2.08 2.58
C GLU A 25 -5.51 -1.87 3.80
N ALA A 26 -6.10 -1.34 4.85
CA ALA A 26 -5.40 -1.07 6.10
C ALA A 26 -6.19 -1.54 7.30
N THR A 27 -5.48 -1.84 8.37
CA THR A 27 -6.10 -2.21 9.64
C THR A 27 -5.17 -1.80 10.78
N ASP A 28 -5.75 -1.57 11.95
CA ASP A 28 -4.97 -1.27 13.16
C ASP A 28 -4.52 -2.53 13.88
N THR A 29 -5.09 -3.67 13.53
CA THR A 29 -4.72 -4.95 14.15
C THR A 29 -4.53 -6.02 13.07
N LEU A 30 -3.65 -6.98 13.34
CA LEU A 30 -3.34 -8.02 12.37
C LEU A 30 -4.54 -8.86 11.98
N THR A 31 -5.50 -9.00 12.87
CA THR A 31 -6.70 -9.81 12.64
C THR A 31 -7.82 -9.04 11.95
N GLY A 32 -7.63 -7.76 11.70
CA GLY A 32 -8.62 -6.95 11.02
C GLY A 32 -9.72 -6.40 11.92
N PRO A 33 -10.81 -5.91 11.37
CA PRO A 33 -11.16 -5.99 9.94
C PRO A 33 -10.28 -5.08 9.07
N TRP A 34 -10.06 -5.55 7.85
CA TRP A 34 -9.35 -4.78 6.83
C TRP A 34 -10.34 -3.87 6.13
N THR A 35 -9.96 -2.60 5.97
CA THR A 35 -10.81 -1.63 5.28
C THR A 35 -10.04 -1.01 4.12
N GLU A 36 -10.76 -0.64 3.06
CA GLU A 36 -10.14 0.04 1.95
C GLU A 36 -9.59 1.38 2.41
N TRP A 37 -8.30 1.60 2.16
CA TRP A 37 -7.63 2.84 2.55
C TRP A 37 -7.44 3.75 1.34
N ARG A 38 -6.93 3.21 0.25
CA ARG A 38 -6.63 4.02 -0.94
C ARG A 38 -6.50 3.12 -2.16
N THR A 39 -6.90 3.66 -3.34
CA THR A 39 -6.68 3.00 -4.61
C THR A 39 -5.54 3.73 -5.33
N ILE A 40 -4.58 2.98 -5.84
CA ILE A 40 -3.36 3.51 -6.46
C ILE A 40 -3.12 2.82 -7.79
N VAL A 41 -2.76 3.62 -8.80
CA VAL A 41 -2.39 3.10 -10.11
C VAL A 41 -0.86 3.06 -10.18
N ILE A 42 -0.31 1.90 -10.50
CA ILE A 42 1.14 1.72 -10.64
C ILE A 42 1.63 2.50 -11.86
N GLY A 43 2.69 3.30 -11.67
CA GLY A 43 3.23 4.14 -12.72
C GLY A 43 3.93 3.34 -13.82
N GLU A 44 4.38 4.06 -14.84
CA GLU A 44 5.00 3.46 -16.03
C GLU A 44 6.27 2.68 -15.73
N ASN A 45 6.99 3.03 -14.67
CA ASN A 45 8.21 2.32 -14.29
C ASN A 45 7.95 1.10 -13.42
N GLY A 46 6.68 0.76 -13.20
CA GLY A 46 6.31 -0.42 -12.41
C GLY A 46 6.39 -0.21 -10.91
N THR A 47 6.59 1.02 -10.46
CA THR A 47 6.72 1.33 -9.04
C THR A 47 6.02 2.65 -8.73
N THR A 48 5.30 2.68 -7.61
CA THR A 48 4.65 3.91 -7.12
C THR A 48 4.91 4.04 -5.63
N GLU A 49 5.26 5.25 -5.20
CA GLU A 49 5.50 5.54 -3.79
C GLU A 49 4.33 6.32 -3.22
N VAL A 50 3.94 5.98 -2.00
CA VAL A 50 2.83 6.66 -1.31
C VAL A 50 3.32 7.08 0.06
N ASP A 51 3.23 8.38 0.36
CA ASP A 51 3.61 8.90 1.67
C ASP A 51 2.58 8.48 2.70
N LEU A 52 3.07 8.11 3.88
CA LEU A 52 2.23 7.71 5.00
C LEU A 52 2.17 8.80 6.05
N ASP A 53 1.01 8.89 6.72
CA ASP A 53 0.80 9.84 7.80
C ASP A 53 1.48 9.38 9.09
N GLU A 54 1.58 10.28 10.07
CA GLU A 54 2.04 9.94 11.41
C GLU A 54 1.18 8.83 11.99
N GLY A 55 1.82 7.90 12.67
CA GLY A 55 1.12 6.75 13.26
C GLY A 55 0.98 5.58 12.31
N ALA A 56 1.42 5.71 11.06
CA ALA A 56 1.32 4.63 10.09
C ALA A 56 2.09 3.38 10.53
N GLU A 57 3.12 3.54 11.33
CA GLU A 57 3.87 2.41 11.86
C GLU A 57 3.04 1.53 12.80
N GLN A 58 1.87 2.02 13.22
CA GLN A 58 0.96 1.27 14.07
C GLN A 58 -0.14 0.59 13.27
N ARG A 59 -0.04 0.60 11.94
CA ARG A 59 -1.02 0.02 11.04
C ARG A 59 -0.41 -1.04 10.16
N PHE A 60 -1.29 -1.92 9.66
CA PHE A 60 -0.90 -2.92 8.69
C PHE A 60 -1.56 -2.60 7.36
N TYR A 61 -0.85 -2.84 6.27
CA TYR A 61 -1.31 -2.54 4.92
C TYR A 61 -1.18 -3.79 4.05
N ARG A 62 -2.08 -3.93 3.10
CA ARG A 62 -1.98 -5.00 2.10
C ARG A 62 -2.68 -4.57 0.81
N VAL A 63 -2.34 -5.25 -0.28
CA VAL A 63 -3.01 -5.07 -1.55
C VAL A 63 -4.18 -6.05 -1.61
N ARG A 64 -5.36 -5.55 -1.97
CA ARG A 64 -6.52 -6.42 -2.16
C ARG A 64 -6.33 -7.29 -3.39
N ASN A 65 -6.61 -8.53 -3.25
CA ASN A 65 -6.60 -9.46 -4.38
C ASN A 65 -7.95 -9.51 -5.08
#